data_83cf31b3b010fea0753ae886655da512
#
_entry.id   83cf31b3b010fea0753ae886655da512
#
_cell.length_a   1.000
_cell.length_b   1.000
_cell.length_c   1.000
_cell.angle_alpha   90.00
_cell.angle_beta   90.00
_cell.angle_gamma   90.00
#
_symmetry.space_group_name_H-M   'P 1'
#
loop_
_entity.id
_entity.type
_entity.pdbx_description
1 polymer ?
#
loop_
_entity_poly.entity_id
_entity_poly.type
_entity_poly.pdbx_seq_one_letter_code
_entity_poly.pdbx_strand_id
1 'polypeptide(L)'
;YEELRKIAAEMISEKTDISVEKVYDLFCNETGYQTPKVDTRAAVFMDDKILLVHENNGTWSLPGGWCDVDQSIASNTEKEVKEEAGFTVKAEKLIAVQDWRKHNVTNYAYGVVKAFVMCRYESGNFEENIETTEIAFFGKDEIPDHLAVEKCTREQIIMCFEAYEKPEMSTLFD
;
A
#
# COMPACT_ATOMS: atom_id res chain seq x y z
N TYR A 1 -9.57 19.39 -16.61
CA TYR A 1 -9.70 18.30 -15.59
C TYR A 1 -11.18 18.03 -15.27
N GLU A 2 -11.97 19.01 -14.83
CA GLU A 2 -13.42 18.85 -14.51
C GLU A 2 -14.22 18.38 -15.71
N GLU A 3 -13.98 18.93 -16.90
CA GLU A 3 -14.62 18.49 -18.15
C GLU A 3 -14.37 17.00 -18.44
N LEU A 4 -13.15 16.50 -18.20
CA LEU A 4 -12.82 15.09 -18.37
C LEU A 4 -13.56 14.20 -17.36
N ARG A 5 -13.73 14.67 -16.13
CA ARG A 5 -14.52 13.95 -15.11
C ARG A 5 -15.98 13.83 -15.49
N LYS A 6 -16.54 14.90 -16.06
CA LYS A 6 -17.92 14.91 -16.55
C LYS A 6 -18.12 13.92 -17.70
N ILE A 7 -17.20 13.91 -18.68
CA ILE A 7 -17.22 12.97 -19.79
C ILE A 7 -17.13 11.51 -19.25
N ALA A 8 -16.26 11.26 -18.27
CA ALA A 8 -16.15 9.95 -17.64
C ALA A 8 -17.45 9.52 -16.94
N ALA A 9 -18.14 10.44 -16.25
CA ALA A 9 -19.43 10.17 -15.63
C ALA A 9 -20.54 9.86 -16.68
N GLU A 10 -20.55 10.58 -17.79
CA GLU A 10 -21.46 10.30 -18.91
C GLU A 10 -21.22 8.90 -19.50
N MET A 11 -19.96 8.51 -19.72
CA MET A 11 -19.60 7.19 -20.22
C MET A 11 -20.02 6.05 -19.28
N ILE A 12 -19.93 6.25 -17.96
CA ILE A 12 -20.38 5.26 -16.96
C ILE A 12 -21.90 5.17 -16.96
N SER A 13 -22.58 6.31 -16.99
CA SER A 13 -24.04 6.38 -17.03
C SER A 13 -24.63 5.63 -18.26
N GLU A 14 -24.01 5.75 -19.41
CA GLU A 14 -24.44 5.04 -20.64
C GLU A 14 -24.32 3.51 -20.53
N LYS A 15 -23.48 3.01 -19.63
CA LYS A 15 -23.23 1.56 -19.43
C LYS A 15 -23.91 1.00 -18.18
N THR A 16 -24.60 1.83 -17.43
CA THR A 16 -25.25 1.44 -16.17
C THR A 16 -26.65 2.06 -16.12
N ASP A 17 -27.52 1.55 -15.26
CA ASP A 17 -28.85 2.16 -15.00
C ASP A 17 -28.76 3.32 -13.97
N ILE A 18 -27.61 4.00 -13.88
CA ILE A 18 -27.35 5.10 -12.95
C ILE A 18 -27.34 6.41 -13.71
N SER A 19 -28.10 7.43 -13.25
CA SER A 19 -28.11 8.74 -13.92
C SER A 19 -26.73 9.42 -13.85
N VAL A 20 -26.43 10.26 -14.86
CA VAL A 20 -25.17 11.03 -14.95
C VAL A 20 -24.94 11.85 -13.68
N GLU A 21 -25.98 12.50 -13.14
CA GLU A 21 -25.88 13.29 -11.92
C GLU A 21 -25.45 12.44 -10.72
N LYS A 22 -26.02 11.24 -10.60
CA LYS A 22 -25.65 10.33 -9.50
C LYS A 22 -24.25 9.77 -9.65
N VAL A 23 -23.83 9.42 -10.87
CA VAL A 23 -22.45 9.01 -11.14
C VAL A 23 -21.49 10.15 -10.85
N TYR A 24 -21.81 11.37 -11.28
CA TYR A 24 -21.01 12.55 -11.04
C TYR A 24 -20.89 12.84 -9.53
N ASP A 25 -21.97 12.72 -8.78
CA ASP A 25 -21.98 12.90 -7.33
C ASP A 25 -21.11 11.86 -6.61
N LEU A 26 -21.16 10.59 -7.04
CA LEU A 26 -20.41 9.51 -6.41
C LEU A 26 -18.89 9.58 -6.69
N PHE A 27 -18.48 9.95 -7.92
CA PHE A 27 -17.10 9.82 -8.36
C PHE A 27 -16.42 11.16 -8.68
N CYS A 28 -17.17 12.23 -8.82
CA CYS A 28 -16.69 13.53 -9.28
C CYS A 28 -17.02 14.69 -8.35
N ASN A 29 -17.53 14.44 -7.17
CA ASN A 29 -18.01 15.47 -6.26
C ASN A 29 -16.90 16.15 -5.42
N GLU A 30 -15.66 15.80 -5.64
CA GLU A 30 -14.54 16.42 -4.93
C GLU A 30 -14.30 17.83 -5.47
N THR A 31 -14.81 18.85 -4.77
CA THR A 31 -14.58 20.26 -5.09
C THR A 31 -13.36 20.75 -4.30
N GLY A 32 -12.47 21.49 -4.97
CA GLY A 32 -11.25 22.04 -4.38
C GLY A 32 -10.02 21.15 -4.59
N TYR A 33 -9.07 21.22 -3.67
CA TYR A 33 -7.87 20.41 -3.71
C TYR A 33 -8.18 18.94 -3.39
N GLN A 34 -7.54 18.03 -4.13
CA GLN A 34 -7.70 16.61 -3.89
C GLN A 34 -7.13 16.19 -2.54
N THR A 35 -7.85 15.31 -1.86
CA THR A 35 -7.35 14.69 -0.64
C THR A 35 -6.15 13.78 -0.93
N PRO A 36 -5.25 13.55 0.04
CA PRO A 36 -4.19 12.58 -0.13
C PRO A 36 -4.76 11.18 -0.38
N LYS A 37 -4.12 10.43 -1.28
CA LYS A 37 -4.36 8.99 -1.40
C LYS A 37 -3.75 8.26 -0.22
N VAL A 38 -4.35 7.15 0.16
CA VAL A 38 -3.81 6.26 1.19
C VAL A 38 -3.10 5.08 0.49
N ASP A 39 -1.85 4.84 0.89
CA ASP A 39 -1.02 3.71 0.46
C ASP A 39 -0.75 2.83 1.68
N THR A 40 -1.02 1.52 1.58
CA THR A 40 -0.81 0.58 2.69
C THR A 40 0.40 -0.31 2.43
N ARG A 41 1.23 -0.54 3.45
CA ARG A 41 2.42 -1.40 3.39
C ARG A 41 2.41 -2.39 4.54
N ALA A 42 2.55 -3.67 4.21
CA ALA A 42 2.55 -4.75 5.19
C ALA A 42 3.97 -5.08 5.66
N ALA A 43 4.16 -5.15 6.97
CA ALA A 43 5.33 -5.75 7.60
C ALA A 43 4.96 -7.16 8.07
N VAL A 44 5.34 -8.16 7.31
CA VAL A 44 5.13 -9.59 7.63
C VAL A 44 6.46 -10.20 8.02
N PHE A 45 6.56 -10.76 9.21
CA PHE A 45 7.79 -11.38 9.71
C PHE A 45 7.66 -12.89 9.80
N MET A 46 8.76 -13.58 9.49
CA MET A 46 8.95 -15.02 9.69
C MET A 46 10.43 -15.27 10.02
N ASP A 47 10.70 -15.98 11.10
CA ASP A 47 12.07 -16.28 11.58
C ASP A 47 12.97 -15.02 11.68
N ASP A 48 12.43 -13.92 12.27
CA ASP A 48 13.07 -12.61 12.44
C ASP A 48 13.48 -11.92 11.13
N LYS A 49 12.92 -12.35 10.00
CA LYS A 49 13.11 -11.76 8.67
C LYS A 49 11.82 -11.16 8.16
N ILE A 50 11.93 -10.05 7.43
CA ILE A 50 10.79 -9.34 6.83
C ILE A 50 10.55 -9.80 5.40
N LEU A 51 9.28 -9.98 5.04
CA LEU A 51 8.84 -10.27 3.68
C LEU A 51 9.01 -9.05 2.78
N LEU A 52 9.70 -9.22 1.66
CA LEU A 52 9.66 -8.29 0.53
C LEU A 52 9.17 -9.02 -0.72
N VAL A 53 8.54 -8.27 -1.62
CA VAL A 53 8.11 -8.71 -2.94
C VAL A 53 9.02 -8.10 -4.00
N HIS A 54 9.38 -8.90 -5.00
CA HIS A 54 10.18 -8.47 -6.15
C HIS A 54 9.25 -8.15 -7.31
N GLU A 55 9.22 -6.88 -7.68
CA GLU A 55 8.36 -6.39 -8.74
C GLU A 55 8.93 -6.72 -10.13
N ASN A 56 8.08 -6.72 -11.13
CA ASN A 56 8.47 -6.99 -12.53
C ASN A 56 9.43 -5.95 -13.13
N ASN A 57 9.61 -4.79 -12.47
CA ASN A 57 10.60 -3.76 -12.83
C ASN A 57 11.99 -4.02 -12.23
N GLY A 58 12.16 -5.07 -11.43
CA GLY A 58 13.43 -5.48 -10.81
C GLY A 58 13.73 -4.83 -9.46
N THR A 59 12.75 -4.21 -8.80
CA THR A 59 12.92 -3.61 -7.48
C THR A 59 12.19 -4.39 -6.39
N TRP A 60 12.65 -4.25 -5.14
CA TRP A 60 12.03 -4.85 -3.96
C TRP A 60 11.22 -3.82 -3.18
N SER A 61 10.08 -4.24 -2.65
CA SER A 61 9.28 -3.42 -1.75
C SER A 61 8.57 -4.25 -0.67
N LEU A 62 8.07 -3.57 0.36
CA LEU A 62 7.06 -4.17 1.24
C LEU A 62 5.79 -4.42 0.42
N PRO A 63 5.11 -5.57 0.57
CA PRO A 63 3.84 -5.80 -0.09
C PRO A 63 2.82 -4.72 0.30
N GLY A 64 2.05 -4.26 -0.69
CA GLY A 64 1.06 -3.22 -0.47
C GLY A 64 0.86 -2.28 -1.65
N GLY A 65 -0.25 -1.54 -1.60
CA GLY A 65 -0.70 -0.66 -2.67
C GLY A 65 -1.68 0.40 -2.20
N TRP A 66 -2.37 0.99 -3.19
CA TRP A 66 -3.40 1.98 -2.92
C TRP A 66 -4.57 1.38 -2.17
N CYS A 67 -5.02 2.06 -1.12
CA CYS A 67 -6.20 1.64 -0.38
C CYS A 67 -7.45 1.87 -1.23
N ASP A 68 -8.16 0.80 -1.55
CA ASP A 68 -9.41 0.88 -2.29
C ASP A 68 -10.50 1.59 -1.49
N VAL A 69 -11.44 2.20 -2.21
CA VAL A 69 -12.52 3.04 -1.61
C VAL A 69 -13.43 2.26 -0.64
N ASP A 70 -13.54 0.96 -0.83
CA ASP A 70 -14.38 0.06 -0.02
C ASP A 70 -13.58 -0.73 1.03
N GLN A 71 -12.27 -0.44 1.16
CA GLN A 71 -11.39 -1.11 2.09
C GLN A 71 -11.00 -0.22 3.28
N SER A 72 -10.80 -0.85 4.43
CA SER A 72 -10.08 -0.24 5.54
C SER A 72 -8.57 -0.41 5.34
N ILE A 73 -7.74 0.36 6.07
CA ILE A 73 -6.29 0.17 6.08
C ILE A 73 -5.93 -1.29 6.37
N ALA A 74 -6.58 -1.92 7.35
CA ALA A 74 -6.30 -3.30 7.72
C ALA A 74 -6.68 -4.28 6.61
N SER A 75 -7.92 -4.22 6.11
CA SER A 75 -8.38 -5.15 5.08
C SER A 75 -7.67 -4.96 3.74
N ASN A 76 -7.33 -3.72 3.37
CA ASN A 76 -6.52 -3.47 2.17
C ASN A 76 -5.12 -4.06 2.31
N THR A 77 -4.48 -3.89 3.47
CA THR A 77 -3.16 -4.48 3.71
C THR A 77 -3.19 -6.01 3.61
N GLU A 78 -4.21 -6.67 4.19
CA GLU A 78 -4.40 -8.12 4.10
C GLU A 78 -4.63 -8.56 2.64
N LYS A 79 -5.43 -7.80 1.88
CA LYS A 79 -5.71 -8.01 0.45
C LYS A 79 -4.44 -7.93 -0.39
N GLU A 80 -3.66 -6.87 -0.26
CA GLU A 80 -2.42 -6.65 -1.02
C GLU A 80 -1.40 -7.78 -0.77
N VAL A 81 -1.22 -8.21 0.49
CA VAL A 81 -0.34 -9.36 0.80
C VAL A 81 -0.84 -10.63 0.13
N LYS A 82 -2.17 -10.82 0.03
CA LYS A 82 -2.75 -11.97 -0.65
C LYS A 82 -2.51 -11.92 -2.15
N GLU A 83 -2.67 -10.76 -2.78
CA GLU A 83 -2.51 -10.55 -4.21
C GLU A 83 -1.04 -10.64 -4.64
N GLU A 84 -0.12 -9.99 -3.92
CA GLU A 84 1.28 -9.91 -4.29
C GLU A 84 2.12 -11.11 -3.80
N ALA A 85 1.86 -11.62 -2.60
CA ALA A 85 2.66 -12.70 -2.00
C ALA A 85 1.93 -14.04 -1.87
N GLY A 86 0.64 -14.13 -2.18
CA GLY A 86 -0.15 -15.35 -2.03
C GLY A 86 -0.46 -15.73 -0.57
N PHE A 87 -0.04 -14.91 0.41
CA PHE A 87 -0.20 -15.20 1.82
C PHE A 87 -1.53 -14.68 2.38
N THR A 88 -2.11 -15.45 3.27
CA THR A 88 -3.18 -15.00 4.15
C THR A 88 -2.53 -14.51 5.44
N VAL A 89 -2.78 -13.26 5.77
CA VAL A 89 -2.23 -12.60 6.96
C VAL A 89 -3.33 -11.94 7.77
N LYS A 90 -3.04 -11.63 9.03
CA LYS A 90 -3.89 -10.84 9.89
C LYS A 90 -3.20 -9.53 10.27
N ALA A 91 -3.80 -8.40 9.95
CA ALA A 91 -3.36 -7.08 10.38
C ALA A 91 -3.58 -6.93 11.89
N GLU A 92 -2.51 -6.63 12.64
CA GLU A 92 -2.54 -6.61 14.11
C GLU A 92 -2.24 -5.24 14.69
N LYS A 93 -1.34 -4.46 14.06
CA LYS A 93 -0.88 -3.20 14.62
C LYS A 93 -0.53 -2.19 13.53
N LEU A 94 -0.97 -0.96 13.69
CA LEU A 94 -0.50 0.16 12.89
C LEU A 94 0.88 0.60 13.41
N ILE A 95 1.92 0.44 12.60
CA ILE A 95 3.30 0.81 12.91
C ILE A 95 3.49 2.31 12.76
N ALA A 96 3.11 2.84 11.59
CA ALA A 96 3.27 4.24 11.28
C ALA A 96 2.25 4.76 10.29
N VAL A 97 2.01 6.08 10.34
CA VAL A 97 1.32 6.87 9.33
C VAL A 97 2.24 8.01 8.92
N GLN A 98 2.64 8.07 7.66
CA GLN A 98 3.67 9.00 7.18
C GLN A 98 3.22 9.80 5.95
N ASP A 99 3.55 11.08 5.91
CA ASP A 99 3.49 11.89 4.69
C ASP A 99 4.68 11.50 3.77
N TRP A 100 4.40 10.95 2.59
CA TRP A 100 5.42 10.53 1.63
C TRP A 100 6.49 11.60 1.35
N ARG A 101 6.12 12.88 1.35
CA ARG A 101 7.03 14.01 1.05
C ARG A 101 8.18 14.13 2.03
N LYS A 102 8.03 13.58 3.23
CA LYS A 102 9.06 13.62 4.27
C LYS A 102 10.00 12.40 4.22
N HIS A 103 9.59 11.33 3.56
CA HIS A 103 10.26 10.03 3.65
C HIS A 103 10.64 9.41 2.30
N ASN A 104 9.91 9.72 1.23
CA ASN A 104 10.12 9.08 -0.07
C ASN A 104 10.58 10.10 -1.12
N VAL A 105 11.43 9.65 -2.05
CA VAL A 105 11.92 10.48 -3.16
C VAL A 105 11.04 10.23 -4.39
N THR A 106 10.01 11.06 -4.55
CA THR A 106 9.12 10.98 -5.72
C THR A 106 8.37 12.29 -5.92
N ASN A 107 7.81 12.50 -7.10
CA ASN A 107 7.03 13.69 -7.46
C ASN A 107 5.63 13.28 -7.88
N TYR A 108 4.75 13.01 -6.92
CA TYR A 108 3.32 12.88 -7.21
C TYR A 108 2.65 14.25 -7.32
N ALA A 109 1.67 14.36 -8.21
CA ALA A 109 0.84 15.56 -8.33
C ALA A 109 -0.17 15.72 -7.18
N TYR A 110 -0.27 14.72 -6.30
CA TYR A 110 -1.19 14.66 -5.16
C TYR A 110 -0.45 14.19 -3.90
N GLY A 111 -1.02 14.44 -2.73
CA GLY A 111 -0.50 13.92 -1.48
C GLY A 111 -0.68 12.41 -1.37
N VAL A 112 0.20 11.76 -0.63
CA VAL A 112 0.08 10.33 -0.26
C VAL A 112 0.33 10.19 1.24
N VAL A 113 -0.57 9.50 1.90
CA VAL A 113 -0.41 9.07 3.29
C VAL A 113 -0.07 7.58 3.25
N LYS A 114 1.09 7.21 3.79
CA LYS A 114 1.54 5.82 3.87
C LYS A 114 1.23 5.23 5.23
N ALA A 115 0.50 4.13 5.25
CA ALA A 115 0.18 3.38 6.46
C ALA A 115 0.99 2.07 6.48
N PHE A 116 1.85 1.91 7.47
CA PHE A 116 2.65 0.69 7.69
C PHE A 116 1.96 -0.17 8.73
N VAL A 117 1.69 -1.42 8.39
CA VAL A 117 0.89 -2.33 9.24
C VAL A 117 1.66 -3.60 9.53
N MET A 118 1.81 -3.92 10.80
CA MET A 118 2.31 -5.22 11.25
C MET A 118 1.25 -6.28 10.97
N CYS A 119 1.66 -7.33 10.25
CA CYS A 119 0.78 -8.43 9.89
C CYS A 119 1.36 -9.76 10.34
N ARG A 120 0.52 -10.58 10.96
CA ARG A 120 0.87 -11.95 11.33
C ARG A 120 0.50 -12.90 10.19
N TYR A 121 1.47 -13.70 9.76
CA TYR A 121 1.25 -14.77 8.79
C TYR A 121 0.31 -15.85 9.35
N GLU A 122 -0.62 -16.32 8.55
CA GLU A 122 -1.55 -17.40 8.89
C GLU A 122 -1.39 -18.63 7.98
N SER A 123 -1.33 -18.41 6.66
CA SER A 123 -1.24 -19.50 5.68
C SER A 123 -0.95 -18.97 4.28
N GLY A 124 -0.76 -19.87 3.33
CA GLY A 124 -0.62 -19.59 1.91
C GLY A 124 0.78 -19.85 1.40
N ASN A 125 0.92 -19.82 0.09
CA ASN A 125 2.18 -19.97 -0.63
C ASN A 125 2.21 -18.97 -1.77
N PHE A 126 3.42 -18.55 -2.13
CA PHE A 126 3.62 -17.67 -3.29
C PHE A 126 3.40 -18.45 -4.60
N GLU A 127 2.73 -17.78 -5.52
CA GLU A 127 2.68 -18.13 -6.93
C GLU A 127 2.98 -16.86 -7.73
N GLU A 128 3.86 -16.94 -8.72
CA GLU A 128 4.20 -15.83 -9.59
C GLU A 128 2.94 -15.25 -10.23
N ASN A 129 2.84 -13.90 -10.25
CA ASN A 129 1.70 -13.20 -10.79
C ASN A 129 2.13 -12.02 -11.67
N ILE A 130 1.17 -11.21 -12.16
CA ILE A 130 1.45 -10.13 -13.12
C ILE A 130 2.34 -9.04 -12.50
N GLU A 131 2.25 -8.82 -11.18
CA GLU A 131 2.92 -7.72 -10.49
C GLU A 131 4.19 -8.17 -9.77
N THR A 132 4.20 -9.42 -9.26
CA THR A 132 5.26 -9.96 -8.42
C THR A 132 5.87 -11.20 -9.05
N THR A 133 7.17 -11.15 -9.30
CA THR A 133 7.95 -12.25 -9.89
C THR A 133 8.57 -13.16 -8.85
N GLU A 134 8.83 -12.67 -7.64
CA GLU A 134 9.50 -13.39 -6.56
C GLU A 134 9.14 -12.80 -5.21
N ILE A 135 9.20 -13.60 -4.16
CA ILE A 135 9.18 -13.12 -2.77
C ILE A 135 10.39 -13.65 -2.02
N ALA A 136 10.89 -12.88 -1.07
CA ALA A 136 11.94 -13.34 -0.18
C ALA A 136 11.83 -12.70 1.21
N PHE A 137 12.42 -13.38 2.20
CA PHE A 137 12.53 -12.89 3.57
C PHE A 137 13.96 -12.42 3.83
N PHE A 138 14.09 -11.16 4.29
CA PHE A 138 15.38 -10.54 4.52
C PHE A 138 15.57 -10.18 5.99
N GLY A 139 16.77 -10.49 6.52
CA GLY A 139 17.20 -9.96 7.79
C GLY A 139 17.46 -8.46 7.73
N LYS A 140 17.50 -7.80 8.90
CA LYS A 140 17.70 -6.34 9.01
C LYS A 140 18.97 -5.84 8.28
N ASP A 141 20.04 -6.62 8.31
CA ASP A 141 21.31 -6.31 7.65
C ASP A 141 21.41 -6.85 6.21
N GLU A 142 20.37 -7.60 5.76
CA GLU A 142 20.30 -8.23 4.45
C GLU A 142 19.35 -7.51 3.47
N ILE A 143 18.77 -6.37 3.88
CA ILE A 143 17.83 -5.61 3.03
C ILE A 143 18.51 -5.29 1.70
N PRO A 144 17.89 -5.60 0.53
CA PRO A 144 18.49 -5.36 -0.78
C PRO A 144 18.69 -3.87 -1.07
N ASP A 145 19.67 -3.54 -1.93
CA ASP A 145 19.94 -2.16 -2.33
C ASP A 145 18.95 -1.63 -3.37
N HIS A 146 18.42 -2.52 -4.23
CA HIS A 146 17.47 -2.16 -5.27
C HIS A 146 16.04 -2.15 -4.73
N LEU A 147 15.71 -1.10 -3.97
CA LEU A 147 14.37 -0.87 -3.44
C LEU A 147 13.54 0.03 -4.36
N ALA A 148 12.23 -0.19 -4.41
CA ALA A 148 11.24 0.74 -4.96
C ALA A 148 11.07 1.92 -3.98
N VAL A 149 12.02 2.86 -3.97
CA VAL A 149 12.12 3.94 -2.97
C VAL A 149 10.90 4.88 -2.96
N GLU A 150 10.14 4.94 -4.05
CA GLU A 150 8.86 5.62 -4.11
C GLU A 150 7.76 4.88 -3.32
N LYS A 151 7.88 3.56 -3.19
CA LYS A 151 6.97 2.70 -2.42
C LYS A 151 7.42 2.58 -0.97
N CYS A 152 8.65 2.12 -0.74
CA CYS A 152 9.23 2.09 0.59
C CYS A 152 10.75 2.29 0.55
N THR A 153 11.29 3.01 1.52
CA THR A 153 12.73 3.22 1.69
C THR A 153 13.32 2.20 2.69
N ARG A 154 14.65 2.10 2.69
CA ARG A 154 15.38 1.27 3.68
C ARG A 154 15.04 1.67 5.12
N GLU A 155 14.94 2.98 5.40
CA GLU A 155 14.61 3.52 6.71
C GLU A 155 13.21 3.11 7.15
N GLN A 156 12.25 3.06 6.22
CA GLN A 156 10.89 2.59 6.48
C GLN A 156 10.86 1.09 6.79
N ILE A 157 11.68 0.28 6.11
CA ILE A 157 11.81 -1.15 6.42
C ILE A 157 12.47 -1.34 7.80
N ILE A 158 13.52 -0.56 8.11
CA ILE A 158 14.17 -0.60 9.44
C ILE A 158 13.17 -0.20 10.54
N MET A 159 12.33 0.81 10.32
CA MET A 159 11.25 1.19 11.24
C MET A 159 10.30 0.01 11.51
N CYS A 160 10.00 -0.81 10.49
CA CYS A 160 9.18 -2.01 10.69
C CYS A 160 9.90 -3.05 11.57
N PHE A 161 11.21 -3.23 11.42
CA PHE A 161 12.00 -4.07 12.33
C PHE A 161 11.99 -3.54 13.76
N GLU A 162 12.13 -2.23 13.97
CA GLU A 162 12.09 -1.62 15.30
C GLU A 162 10.73 -1.85 15.98
N ALA A 163 9.64 -1.77 15.21
CA ALA A 163 8.30 -2.04 15.72
C ALA A 163 8.06 -3.53 16.03
N TYR A 164 8.73 -4.43 15.30
CA TYR A 164 8.71 -5.87 15.55
C TYR A 164 9.52 -6.22 16.80
N GLU A 165 10.72 -5.67 16.95
CA GLU A 165 11.61 -5.85 18.09
C GLU A 165 11.04 -5.25 19.40
N LYS A 166 10.16 -4.23 19.28
CA LYS A 166 9.55 -3.49 20.39
C LYS A 166 8.03 -3.45 20.26
N PRO A 167 7.32 -4.52 20.61
CA PRO A 167 5.86 -4.59 20.47
C PRO A 167 5.09 -3.47 21.17
N GLU A 168 5.66 -2.90 22.24
CA GLU A 168 5.10 -1.78 23.00
C GLU A 168 5.30 -0.40 22.34
N MET A 169 6.08 -0.31 21.26
CA MET A 169 6.32 0.93 20.55
C MET A 169 4.99 1.55 20.09
N SER A 170 4.78 2.82 20.41
CA SER A 170 3.61 3.56 19.94
C SER A 170 3.65 3.75 18.42
N THR A 171 2.47 3.86 17.81
CA THR A 171 2.36 4.20 16.39
C THR A 171 3.06 5.53 16.11
N LEU A 172 3.95 5.55 15.13
CA LEU A 172 4.62 6.75 14.66
C LEU A 172 3.74 7.50 13.66
N PHE A 173 3.76 8.82 13.71
CA PHE A 173 3.09 9.65 12.71
C PHE A 173 3.77 11.01 12.58
N ASP A 174 3.60 11.69 11.45
CA ASP A 174 4.17 13.01 11.16
C ASP A 174 3.14 13.99 10.59
#